data_01d11804be9ef99b0a652d0cb793e76b
#
_entry.id   01d11804be9ef99b0a652d0cb793e76b
#
_cell.length_a   1.000
_cell.length_b   1.000
_cell.length_c   1.000
_cell.angle_alpha   90.00
_cell.angle_beta   90.00
_cell.angle_gamma   90.00
#
_symmetry.space_group_name_H-M   'P 1'
#
loop_
_entity.id
_entity.type
_entity.pdbx_description
1 polymer ?
#
loop_
_entity_poly.entity_id
_entity_poly.type
_entity_poly.pdbx_seq_one_letter_code
_entity_poly.pdbx_strand_id
1 'polypeptide(L)'
;MAKTQYYIYVVELSKKVFTQNTKFRVANPQFNGVLECLYVGMTSKTPKQRFLQDKTGYVNKKGHKLSSNIVLKYGSYLRPSLYNHIGPIATRAEALKMEEALALDLRRKKYAVWFN
;
A
#
# COMPACT_ATOMS: atom_id res chain seq x y z
N MET A 1 17.24 -23.81 -3.63
CA MET A 1 16.88 -22.42 -4.03
C MET A 1 15.81 -21.86 -3.11
N ALA A 2 16.01 -20.63 -2.68
CA ALA A 2 14.96 -19.94 -1.92
C ALA A 2 13.77 -19.65 -2.82
N LYS A 3 12.56 -19.99 -2.34
CA LYS A 3 11.34 -19.62 -3.05
C LYS A 3 11.05 -18.16 -2.85
N THR A 4 10.50 -17.51 -3.87
CA THR A 4 10.02 -16.13 -3.74
C THR A 4 8.91 -16.09 -2.71
N GLN A 5 9.00 -15.17 -1.79
CA GLN A 5 7.96 -14.88 -0.80
C GLN A 5 7.42 -13.48 -1.02
N TYR A 6 6.19 -13.27 -0.58
CA TYR A 6 5.52 -11.98 -0.74
C TYR A 6 5.18 -11.42 0.63
N TYR A 7 5.17 -10.11 0.72
CA TYR A 7 4.89 -9.38 1.96
C TYR A 7 3.85 -8.33 1.69
N ILE A 8 2.94 -8.15 2.65
CA ILE A 8 1.99 -7.04 2.65
C ILE A 8 2.64 -5.87 3.37
N TYR A 9 2.39 -4.66 2.89
CA TYR A 9 2.87 -3.46 3.56
C TYR A 9 1.81 -2.37 3.50
N VAL A 10 1.87 -1.44 4.44
CA VAL A 10 0.94 -0.32 4.54
C VAL A 10 1.76 0.96 4.69
N VAL A 11 1.45 1.95 3.88
CA VAL A 11 2.10 3.26 3.89
C VAL A 11 1.07 4.30 4.33
N GLU A 12 1.44 5.15 5.28
CA GLU A 12 0.62 6.31 5.61
C GLU A 12 0.80 7.38 4.53
N LEU A 13 -0.33 7.93 4.08
CA LEU A 13 -0.36 8.97 3.06
C LEU A 13 -0.72 10.31 3.70
N SER A 14 -0.23 11.40 3.13
CA SER A 14 -0.69 12.74 3.49
C SER A 14 -2.20 12.83 3.29
N LYS A 15 -2.92 13.45 4.21
CA LYS A 15 -4.37 13.65 4.07
C LYS A 15 -4.75 14.51 2.86
N LYS A 16 -3.80 15.21 2.27
CA LYS A 16 -4.01 15.93 1.01
C LYS A 16 -4.46 15.02 -0.13
N VAL A 17 -4.12 13.72 -0.06
CA VAL A 17 -4.56 12.75 -1.08
C VAL A 17 -6.08 12.71 -1.16
N PHE A 18 -6.79 12.83 -0.05
CA PHE A 18 -8.25 12.78 -0.04
C PHE A 18 -8.87 13.97 -0.77
N THR A 19 -8.31 15.16 -0.60
CA THR A 19 -8.82 16.37 -1.25
C THR A 19 -8.32 16.54 -2.68
N GLN A 20 -7.11 16.09 -2.99
CA GLN A 20 -6.47 16.31 -4.29
C GLN A 20 -6.67 15.18 -5.30
N ASN A 21 -6.97 13.97 -4.83
CA ASN A 21 -7.11 12.80 -5.70
C ASN A 21 -8.56 12.33 -5.71
N THR A 22 -9.27 12.64 -6.80
CA THR A 22 -10.70 12.32 -6.93
C THR A 22 -10.95 10.81 -6.86
N LYS A 23 -10.12 9.99 -7.50
CA LYS A 23 -10.27 8.54 -7.47
C LYS A 23 -10.16 7.99 -6.06
N PHE A 24 -9.20 8.50 -5.29
CA PHE A 24 -9.03 8.12 -3.89
C PHE A 24 -10.27 8.47 -3.07
N ARG A 25 -10.77 9.69 -3.22
CA ARG A 25 -11.96 10.14 -2.50
C ARG A 25 -13.20 9.30 -2.84
N VAL A 26 -13.40 9.04 -4.13
CA VAL A 26 -14.57 8.25 -4.58
C VAL A 26 -14.50 6.82 -4.05
N ALA A 27 -13.30 6.26 -3.93
CA ALA A 27 -13.11 4.90 -3.41
C ALA A 27 -13.33 4.80 -1.90
N ASN A 28 -13.40 5.92 -1.18
CA ASN A 28 -13.47 5.94 0.28
C ASN A 28 -14.65 6.77 0.83
N PRO A 29 -15.90 6.41 0.46
CA PRO A 29 -17.07 7.17 0.94
C PRO A 29 -17.28 7.03 2.46
N GLN A 30 -16.72 6.01 3.09
CA GLN A 30 -16.83 5.76 4.53
C GLN A 30 -15.92 6.69 5.37
N PHE A 31 -14.95 7.35 4.73
CA PHE A 31 -13.95 8.13 5.45
C PHE A 31 -14.58 9.38 6.06
N ASN A 32 -14.35 9.58 7.37
CA ASN A 32 -14.90 10.70 8.12
C ASN A 32 -13.86 11.77 8.50
N GLY A 33 -12.62 11.62 8.04
CA GLY A 33 -11.55 12.58 8.29
C GLY A 33 -10.81 12.41 9.63
N VAL A 34 -11.20 11.42 10.43
CA VAL A 34 -10.60 11.23 11.77
C VAL A 34 -9.32 10.40 11.70
N LEU A 35 -9.37 9.25 11.02
CA LEU A 35 -8.20 8.39 10.89
C LEU A 35 -7.35 8.78 9.68
N GLU A 36 -6.26 8.06 9.47
CA GLU A 36 -5.28 8.38 8.44
C GLU A 36 -5.72 7.90 7.05
N CYS A 37 -5.05 8.42 6.03
CA CYS A 37 -5.12 7.90 4.67
C CYS A 37 -3.98 6.90 4.49
N LEU A 38 -4.27 5.73 3.89
CA LEU A 38 -3.34 4.62 3.80
C LEU A 38 -3.26 4.06 2.37
N TYR A 39 -2.11 3.51 2.04
CA TYR A 39 -1.93 2.68 0.86
C TYR A 39 -1.55 1.28 1.31
N VAL A 40 -2.24 0.27 0.78
CA VAL A 40 -1.93 -1.14 1.04
C VAL A 40 -1.38 -1.75 -0.23
N GLY A 41 -0.23 -2.40 -0.12
CA GLY A 41 0.42 -3.04 -1.26
C GLY A 41 1.00 -4.39 -0.90
N MET A 42 1.51 -5.08 -1.92
CA MET A 42 2.23 -6.33 -1.74
C MET A 42 3.53 -6.27 -2.55
N THR A 43 4.53 -7.00 -2.11
CA THR A 43 5.84 -6.99 -2.76
C THR A 43 6.55 -8.32 -2.55
N SER A 44 7.42 -8.69 -3.51
CA SER A 44 8.36 -9.80 -3.37
C SER A 44 9.66 -9.37 -2.70
N LYS A 45 9.78 -8.10 -2.38
CA LYS A 45 10.92 -7.51 -1.66
C LYS A 45 10.51 -7.24 -0.21
N THR A 46 11.41 -6.67 0.58
CA THR A 46 11.01 -6.24 1.91
C THR A 46 10.13 -4.98 1.82
N PRO A 47 9.23 -4.75 2.79
CA PRO A 47 8.44 -3.52 2.80
C PRO A 47 9.28 -2.25 2.72
N LYS A 48 10.42 -2.20 3.41
CA LYS A 48 11.33 -1.04 3.36
C LYS A 48 11.88 -0.81 1.95
N GLN A 49 12.32 -1.87 1.28
CA GLN A 49 12.83 -1.77 -0.09
C GLN A 49 11.77 -1.29 -1.05
N ARG A 50 10.55 -1.83 -0.94
CA ARG A 50 9.45 -1.43 -1.80
C ARG A 50 9.03 0.01 -1.54
N PHE A 51 8.93 0.41 -0.28
CA PHE A 51 8.60 1.79 0.07
C PHE A 51 9.63 2.76 -0.51
N LEU A 52 10.92 2.44 -0.39
CA LEU A 52 11.97 3.28 -0.96
C LEU A 52 11.83 3.39 -2.47
N GLN A 53 11.54 2.29 -3.17
CA GLN A 53 11.30 2.31 -4.62
C GLN A 53 10.10 3.18 -4.98
N ASP A 54 9.00 3.08 -4.23
CA ASP A 54 7.82 3.90 -4.46
C ASP A 54 8.15 5.39 -4.28
N LYS A 55 8.91 5.74 -3.25
CA LYS A 55 9.28 7.13 -2.95
C LYS A 55 10.27 7.73 -3.96
N THR A 56 11.12 6.91 -4.56
CA THR A 56 12.11 7.38 -5.53
C THR A 56 11.64 7.32 -6.97
N GLY A 57 10.46 6.73 -7.21
CA GLY A 57 9.94 6.58 -8.58
C GLY A 57 10.75 5.60 -9.41
N TYR A 58 11.28 4.55 -8.79
CA TYR A 58 12.17 3.58 -9.42
C TYR A 58 11.59 3.01 -10.71
N VAL A 59 12.41 2.94 -11.75
CA VAL A 59 12.08 2.35 -13.04
C VAL A 59 13.07 1.22 -13.29
N ASN A 60 12.59 0.05 -13.72
CA ASN A 60 13.45 -1.09 -13.98
C ASN A 60 14.20 -0.93 -15.33
N LYS A 61 15.07 -1.89 -15.63
CA LYS A 61 15.90 -1.86 -16.85
C LYS A 61 15.09 -1.83 -18.15
N LYS A 62 13.84 -2.31 -18.11
CA LYS A 62 12.95 -2.31 -19.28
C LYS A 62 12.13 -1.03 -19.38
N GLY A 63 12.36 -0.06 -18.51
CA GLY A 63 11.63 1.20 -18.49
C GLY A 63 10.27 1.10 -17.82
N HIS A 64 9.93 -0.02 -17.21
CA HIS A 64 8.66 -0.18 -16.51
C HIS A 64 8.74 0.45 -15.12
N LYS A 65 7.79 1.31 -14.81
CA LYS A 65 7.70 1.95 -13.51
C LYS A 65 7.26 0.92 -12.47
N LEU A 66 8.08 0.69 -11.45
CA LEU A 66 7.81 -0.25 -10.39
C LEU A 66 7.26 0.41 -9.13
N SER A 67 7.13 1.74 -9.13
CA SER A 67 6.65 2.50 -7.98
C SER A 67 5.17 2.81 -8.09
N SER A 68 4.52 3.03 -6.94
CA SER A 68 3.17 3.55 -6.87
C SER A 68 3.19 5.08 -7.00
N ASN A 69 2.42 5.63 -7.93
CA ASN A 69 2.31 7.08 -8.08
C ASN A 69 1.74 7.74 -6.83
N ILE A 70 0.79 7.10 -6.17
CA ILE A 70 0.15 7.64 -4.98
C ILE A 70 1.13 7.70 -3.81
N VAL A 71 2.00 6.68 -3.67
CA VAL A 71 3.02 6.68 -2.62
C VAL A 71 4.11 7.69 -2.94
N LEU A 72 4.53 7.79 -4.22
CA LEU A 72 5.52 8.78 -4.62
C LEU A 72 5.09 10.19 -4.24
N LYS A 73 3.83 10.53 -4.50
CA LYS A 73 3.31 11.89 -4.29
C LYS A 73 2.91 12.15 -2.84
N TYR A 74 2.29 11.20 -2.17
CA TYR A 74 1.66 11.41 -0.87
C TYR A 74 2.23 10.55 0.25
N GLY A 75 3.09 9.57 -0.04
CA GLY A 75 3.63 8.66 0.97
C GLY A 75 4.47 9.38 2.01
N SER A 76 4.19 9.11 3.30
CA SER A 76 4.94 9.67 4.42
C SER A 76 5.88 8.65 5.04
N TYR A 77 5.34 7.53 5.53
CA TYR A 77 6.14 6.48 6.17
C TYR A 77 5.35 5.17 6.23
N LEU A 78 6.08 4.08 6.46
CA LEU A 78 5.46 2.76 6.67
C LEU A 78 4.74 2.71 8.02
N ARG A 79 3.66 1.92 8.07
CA ARG A 79 2.88 1.67 9.31
C ARG A 79 3.01 0.20 9.70
N PRO A 80 4.17 -0.23 10.25
CA PRO A 80 4.40 -1.65 10.56
C PRO A 80 3.37 -2.27 11.48
N SER A 81 2.82 -1.51 12.41
CA SER A 81 1.80 -2.02 13.35
C SER A 81 0.54 -2.53 12.65
N LEU A 82 0.29 -2.10 11.41
CA LEU A 82 -0.89 -2.50 10.65
C LEU A 82 -0.66 -3.76 9.81
N TYR A 83 0.56 -4.24 9.65
CA TYR A 83 0.84 -5.40 8.80
C TYR A 83 1.91 -6.36 9.33
N ASN A 84 2.65 -6.03 10.38
CA ASN A 84 3.73 -6.90 10.87
C ASN A 84 3.24 -8.22 11.43
N HIS A 85 1.95 -8.35 11.71
CA HIS A 85 1.34 -9.61 12.14
C HIS A 85 1.10 -10.57 10.95
N ILE A 86 1.23 -10.08 9.71
CA ILE A 86 1.09 -10.89 8.51
C ILE A 86 2.47 -11.37 8.10
N GLY A 87 2.69 -12.68 8.18
CA GLY A 87 3.95 -13.28 7.83
C GLY A 87 4.19 -13.35 6.33
N PRO A 88 5.33 -13.92 5.91
CA PRO A 88 5.60 -14.15 4.49
C PRO A 88 4.52 -15.01 3.86
N ILE A 89 4.18 -14.70 2.60
CA ILE A 89 3.12 -15.38 1.85
C ILE A 89 3.77 -16.12 0.70
N ALA A 90 3.38 -17.38 0.49
CA ALA A 90 4.06 -18.26 -0.45
C ALA A 90 3.78 -17.93 -1.91
N THR A 91 2.58 -17.45 -2.24
CA THR A 91 2.18 -17.23 -3.64
C THR A 91 1.67 -15.81 -3.85
N ARG A 92 1.83 -15.33 -5.09
CA ARG A 92 1.32 -14.02 -5.49
C ARG A 92 -0.20 -13.95 -5.38
N ALA A 93 -0.90 -15.03 -5.74
CA ALA A 93 -2.36 -15.07 -5.68
C ALA A 93 -2.87 -14.89 -4.25
N GLU A 94 -2.24 -15.59 -3.29
CA GLU A 94 -2.59 -15.42 -1.87
C GLU A 94 -2.26 -14.02 -1.38
N ALA A 95 -1.13 -13.45 -1.81
CA ALA A 95 -0.73 -12.10 -1.43
C ALA A 95 -1.73 -11.06 -1.91
N LEU A 96 -2.24 -11.19 -3.14
CA LEU A 96 -3.26 -10.29 -3.67
C LEU A 96 -4.56 -10.38 -2.87
N LYS A 97 -4.96 -11.58 -2.44
CA LYS A 97 -6.14 -11.77 -1.58
C LYS A 97 -5.94 -11.13 -0.21
N MET A 98 -4.76 -11.29 0.37
CA MET A 98 -4.44 -10.70 1.67
C MET A 98 -4.39 -9.17 1.60
N GLU A 99 -3.84 -8.62 0.53
CA GLU A 99 -3.82 -7.18 0.28
C GLU A 99 -5.23 -6.61 0.26
N GLU A 100 -6.12 -7.21 -0.52
CA GLU A 100 -7.51 -6.77 -0.61
C GLU A 100 -8.22 -6.91 0.74
N ALA A 101 -8.06 -8.06 1.40
CA ALA A 101 -8.70 -8.32 2.69
C ALA A 101 -8.30 -7.29 3.74
N LEU A 102 -7.01 -6.97 3.82
CA LEU A 102 -6.51 -5.96 4.74
C LEU A 102 -7.05 -4.57 4.40
N ALA A 103 -7.02 -4.21 3.12
CA ALA A 103 -7.51 -2.91 2.67
C ALA A 103 -8.98 -2.72 3.02
N LEU A 104 -9.82 -3.74 2.77
CA LEU A 104 -11.24 -3.66 3.09
C LEU A 104 -11.49 -3.62 4.59
N ASP A 105 -10.70 -4.36 5.37
CA ASP A 105 -10.80 -4.32 6.84
C ASP A 105 -10.47 -2.93 7.38
N LEU A 106 -9.41 -2.30 6.86
CA LEU A 106 -9.03 -0.95 7.27
C LEU A 106 -10.11 0.08 6.89
N ARG A 107 -10.75 -0.09 5.72
CA ARG A 107 -11.89 0.77 5.35
C ARG A 107 -13.05 0.62 6.34
N ARG A 108 -13.35 -0.61 6.77
CA ARG A 108 -14.39 -0.84 7.78
C ARG A 108 -14.06 -0.14 9.09
N LYS A 109 -12.78 -0.01 9.43
CA LYS A 109 -12.31 0.72 10.61
C LYS A 109 -12.27 2.24 10.41
N LYS A 110 -12.72 2.72 9.23
CA LYS A 110 -12.84 4.14 8.87
C LYS A 110 -11.55 4.81 8.45
N TYR A 111 -10.52 4.05 8.10
CA TYR A 111 -9.39 4.59 7.35
C TYR A 111 -9.81 4.85 5.91
N ALA A 112 -9.16 5.82 5.27
CA ALA A 112 -9.26 5.98 3.82
C ALA A 112 -8.11 5.19 3.19
N VAL A 113 -8.42 4.24 2.29
CA VAL A 113 -7.45 3.27 1.81
C VAL A 113 -7.45 3.17 0.30
N TRP A 114 -6.25 3.08 -0.28
CA TRP A 114 -6.05 2.73 -1.68
C TRP A 114 -5.25 1.43 -1.76
N PHE A 115 -5.62 0.56 -2.70
CA PHE A 115 -4.86 -0.66 -3.01
C PHE A 115 -5.02 -0.98 -4.48
N ASN A 116 -4.13 -1.79 -4.98
CA ASN A 116 -4.17 -2.19 -6.41
C ASN A 116 -5.15 -3.32 -6.67
#